data_28ff9618d947aef14579ffce6823f37d
#
_entry.id   28ff9618d947aef14579ffce6823f37d
#
_cell.length_a   1.000
_cell.length_b   1.000
_cell.length_c   1.000
_cell.angle_alpha   90.00
_cell.angle_beta   90.00
_cell.angle_gamma   90.00
#
_symmetry.space_group_name_H-M   'P 1'
#
loop_
_entity.id
_entity.type
_entity.pdbx_description
1 polymer ?
#
loop_
_entity_poly.entity_id
_entity_poly.type
_entity_poly.pdbx_seq_one_letter_code
_entity_poly.pdbx_strand_id
1 'polypeptide(L)'
;MSTPPTTHATATAPAVTFSTAPSVATLHLVHVGDTEAGMLAEEHGGGVARAAAVITALRQRAGKAVVVHAGDTLIPAPELAVEIPWPADQATPKPKLASPLLVANNSLGLHVAVPGNHDFDLGEAFLADVIKKSSFPWVASTLRIGGGPLAALVEPGPIWLDDTAPAPAAGRIAPRARRCLGERQGDRCDGVVVGVIAAVPESLRLLSAGAQHVEVPADVDGTVAALKAQVDALRAEGTGIVVLLSHRQGITRDFALLQAGLVGVDVIVSGGGENRLVPTGQRHLPGAAVDPLCTSEPLGCYPVWRTARDGAPVALVATDGGLHTVGALSLSFDAAGVATGVEPGSRPWFLDEETLLELRAEVDRGLLRLELGTRDALAPLQEVLGEVDVWLEGRRELVRNQETNLGSLTADALLRAAQRHQPDVVAAFRNSGAIRDSIGVVTPDGRRLGKPVTLLDLKSALRFDSAVVVVELSHAALAATIEAALVGAGTGQGRFPQVSAGVELVFSRSGRDQQVRLEEGRVKEILEPGTRLVRLVVPGPTGPVVIVDGGVVLAPAARVRIATIDYLAGGGDGWFPGQTVVVVPTPSTEHAAFRALVADPAAVRQSLAVTGRVIAAP
;
A
#
# COMPACT_ATOMS: atom_id res chain seq x y z
N MET A 1 -37.22 12.59 32.87
CA MET A 1 -37.61 11.66 31.77
C MET A 1 -36.49 11.73 30.73
N SER A 2 -35.58 10.80 30.81
CA SER A 2 -34.40 10.69 29.92
C SER A 2 -34.81 9.91 28.68
N THR A 3 -34.66 10.53 27.52
CA THR A 3 -34.77 9.89 26.23
C THR A 3 -33.61 8.90 26.03
N PRO A 4 -33.85 7.67 25.55
CA PRO A 4 -32.77 6.71 25.27
C PRO A 4 -31.95 7.14 24.05
N PRO A 5 -30.65 6.73 23.95
CA PRO A 5 -29.82 7.06 22.81
C PRO A 5 -30.31 6.37 21.56
N THR A 6 -30.40 7.13 20.49
CA THR A 6 -30.71 6.65 19.14
C THR A 6 -29.59 5.70 18.69
N THR A 7 -29.85 4.42 18.69
CA THR A 7 -29.02 3.42 18.02
C THR A 7 -29.06 3.72 16.51
N HIS A 8 -27.90 4.09 15.94
CA HIS A 8 -27.74 4.05 14.49
C HIS A 8 -27.93 2.61 14.03
N ALA A 9 -29.06 2.35 13.40
CA ALA A 9 -29.28 1.10 12.71
C ALA A 9 -28.19 0.94 11.65
N THR A 10 -27.32 -0.04 11.84
CA THR A 10 -26.47 -0.57 10.75
C THR A 10 -27.43 -1.05 9.67
N ALA A 11 -27.52 -0.29 8.59
CA ALA A 11 -28.23 -0.76 7.40
C ALA A 11 -27.58 -2.08 6.98
N THR A 12 -28.31 -3.17 7.14
CA THR A 12 -27.89 -4.49 6.64
C THR A 12 -27.64 -4.34 5.15
N ALA A 13 -26.42 -4.64 4.70
CA ALA A 13 -26.11 -4.68 3.29
C ALA A 13 -27.14 -5.57 2.58
N PRO A 14 -27.63 -5.20 1.39
CA PRO A 14 -28.59 -6.02 0.68
C PRO A 14 -28.02 -7.42 0.46
N ALA A 15 -28.87 -8.44 0.62
CA ALA A 15 -28.46 -9.83 0.47
C ALA A 15 -27.91 -10.03 -0.96
N VAL A 16 -26.73 -10.63 -1.07
CA VAL A 16 -26.14 -10.98 -2.37
C VAL A 16 -26.97 -12.10 -3.00
N THR A 17 -27.40 -11.91 -4.23
CA THR A 17 -28.17 -12.91 -4.98
C THR A 17 -27.34 -13.41 -6.15
N PHE A 18 -27.03 -14.70 -6.14
CA PHE A 18 -26.36 -15.38 -7.25
C PHE A 18 -27.38 -15.81 -8.31
N SER A 19 -26.94 -15.94 -9.56
CA SER A 19 -27.75 -16.55 -10.59
C SER A 19 -27.96 -18.05 -10.30
N THR A 20 -29.19 -18.51 -10.52
CA THR A 20 -29.56 -19.95 -10.46
C THR A 20 -29.48 -20.62 -11.83
N ALA A 21 -29.14 -19.87 -12.88
CA ALA A 21 -28.98 -20.42 -14.22
C ALA A 21 -27.72 -21.29 -14.31
N PRO A 22 -27.68 -22.24 -15.28
CA PRO A 22 -26.47 -23.06 -15.47
C PRO A 22 -25.24 -22.20 -15.78
N SER A 23 -24.11 -22.56 -15.19
CA SER A 23 -22.82 -21.97 -15.51
C SER A 23 -22.38 -22.33 -16.92
N VAL A 24 -21.88 -21.34 -17.66
CA VAL A 24 -21.36 -21.51 -19.03
C VAL A 24 -19.89 -21.12 -19.15
N ALA A 25 -19.34 -20.42 -18.16
CA ALA A 25 -17.94 -20.02 -18.11
C ALA A 25 -17.42 -19.97 -16.67
N THR A 26 -16.12 -20.20 -16.52
CA THR A 26 -15.42 -20.01 -15.24
C THR A 26 -14.23 -19.08 -15.46
N LEU A 27 -14.16 -18.00 -14.67
CA LEU A 27 -13.00 -17.15 -14.55
C LEU A 27 -12.07 -17.76 -13.49
N HIS A 28 -10.85 -18.09 -13.87
CA HIS A 28 -9.78 -18.42 -12.93
C HIS A 28 -8.84 -17.21 -12.83
N LEU A 29 -8.83 -16.56 -11.68
CA LEU A 29 -8.05 -15.37 -11.40
C LEU A 29 -6.98 -15.71 -10.35
N VAL A 30 -5.72 -15.45 -10.68
CA VAL A 30 -4.59 -15.51 -9.75
C VAL A 30 -4.09 -14.08 -9.55
N HIS A 31 -3.92 -13.65 -8.31
CA HIS A 31 -3.56 -12.26 -8.04
C HIS A 31 -2.55 -12.11 -6.92
N VAL A 32 -1.79 -11.05 -7.03
CA VAL A 32 -0.91 -10.49 -6.00
C VAL A 32 -1.08 -8.98 -5.98
N GLY A 33 -0.67 -8.33 -4.91
CA GLY A 33 -0.63 -6.88 -4.79
C GLY A 33 0.34 -6.48 -3.70
N ASP A 34 0.74 -5.21 -3.68
CA ASP A 34 1.60 -4.65 -2.64
C ASP A 34 2.88 -5.51 -2.43
N THR A 35 3.45 -6.03 -3.52
CA THR A 35 4.64 -6.90 -3.42
C THR A 35 5.86 -6.14 -2.95
N GLU A 36 5.96 -4.85 -3.28
CA GLU A 36 6.95 -3.90 -2.79
C GLU A 36 8.40 -4.45 -2.89
N ALA A 37 9.01 -4.82 -1.76
CA ALA A 37 10.35 -5.41 -1.66
C ALA A 37 10.32 -6.90 -1.27
N GLY A 38 9.17 -7.55 -1.26
CA GLY A 38 8.94 -8.90 -0.73
C GLY A 38 9.50 -10.04 -1.56
N MET A 39 10.59 -9.83 -2.29
CA MET A 39 11.18 -10.85 -3.15
C MET A 39 11.97 -11.94 -2.39
N LEU A 40 12.46 -11.65 -1.19
CA LEU A 40 13.27 -12.59 -0.41
C LEU A 40 12.37 -13.44 0.49
N ALA A 41 12.58 -14.76 0.44
CA ALA A 41 11.90 -15.65 1.37
C ALA A 41 12.33 -15.35 2.82
N GLU A 42 11.35 -15.28 3.72
CA GLU A 42 11.56 -15.15 5.15
C GLU A 42 11.53 -16.54 5.84
N GLU A 43 11.84 -16.58 7.14
CA GLU A 43 11.85 -17.83 7.92
C GLU A 43 10.51 -18.58 7.85
N HIS A 44 9.39 -17.84 7.83
CA HIS A 44 8.05 -18.40 7.87
C HIS A 44 7.36 -18.52 6.51
N GLY A 45 7.98 -18.05 5.44
CA GLY A 45 7.38 -18.14 4.11
C GLY A 45 7.73 -16.98 3.18
N GLY A 46 6.92 -16.78 2.15
CA GLY A 46 7.12 -15.71 1.17
C GLY A 46 8.23 -16.00 0.15
N GLY A 47 8.60 -14.94 -0.57
CA GLY A 47 9.68 -14.95 -1.55
C GLY A 47 9.25 -15.27 -2.98
N VAL A 48 10.02 -14.72 -3.95
CA VAL A 48 9.66 -14.80 -5.38
C VAL A 48 9.72 -16.23 -5.92
N ALA A 49 10.65 -17.03 -5.44
CA ALA A 49 10.83 -18.40 -5.95
C ALA A 49 9.60 -19.27 -5.60
N ARG A 50 9.06 -19.17 -4.38
CA ARG A 50 7.82 -19.84 -3.99
C ARG A 50 6.60 -19.23 -4.68
N ALA A 51 6.52 -17.91 -4.79
CA ALA A 51 5.40 -17.24 -5.46
C ALA A 51 5.27 -17.67 -6.92
N ALA A 52 6.36 -17.66 -7.67
CA ALA A 52 6.37 -18.09 -9.07
C ALA A 52 5.98 -19.57 -9.23
N ALA A 53 6.45 -20.44 -8.31
CA ALA A 53 6.09 -21.86 -8.30
C ALA A 53 4.59 -22.05 -8.05
N VAL A 54 4.02 -21.36 -7.05
CA VAL A 54 2.59 -21.44 -6.71
C VAL A 54 1.73 -20.88 -7.84
N ILE A 55 2.07 -19.72 -8.41
CA ILE A 55 1.35 -19.12 -9.54
C ILE A 55 1.38 -20.09 -10.75
N THR A 56 2.52 -20.68 -11.05
CA THR A 56 2.67 -21.65 -12.14
C THR A 56 1.78 -22.88 -11.91
N ALA A 57 1.79 -23.45 -10.72
CA ALA A 57 0.96 -24.62 -10.38
C ALA A 57 -0.55 -24.30 -10.47
N LEU A 58 -0.97 -23.13 -9.98
CA LEU A 58 -2.36 -22.68 -10.08
C LEU A 58 -2.81 -22.46 -11.53
N ARG A 59 -1.95 -21.85 -12.37
CA ARG A 59 -2.21 -21.70 -13.80
C ARG A 59 -2.37 -23.05 -14.52
N GLN A 60 -1.48 -23.99 -14.23
CA GLN A 60 -1.54 -25.36 -14.83
C GLN A 60 -2.83 -26.08 -14.47
N ARG A 61 -3.29 -25.95 -13.20
CA ARG A 61 -4.56 -26.56 -12.76
C ARG A 61 -5.78 -25.93 -13.41
N ALA A 62 -5.75 -24.62 -13.61
CA ALA A 62 -6.86 -23.86 -14.17
C ALA A 62 -6.95 -23.92 -15.71
N GLY A 63 -5.88 -24.27 -16.40
CA GLY A 63 -5.76 -24.21 -17.85
C GLY A 63 -5.60 -22.78 -18.37
N LYS A 64 -6.68 -21.99 -18.38
CA LYS A 64 -6.64 -20.56 -18.79
C LYS A 64 -6.94 -19.65 -17.60
N ALA A 65 -5.92 -19.27 -16.85
CA ALA A 65 -6.04 -18.31 -15.76
C ALA A 65 -5.67 -16.89 -16.23
N VAL A 66 -6.18 -15.88 -15.53
CA VAL A 66 -5.74 -14.48 -15.60
C VAL A 66 -4.87 -14.20 -14.38
N VAL A 67 -3.61 -13.81 -14.59
CA VAL A 67 -2.67 -13.50 -13.51
C VAL A 67 -2.46 -12.00 -13.45
N VAL A 68 -2.76 -11.37 -12.33
CA VAL A 68 -2.79 -9.91 -12.20
C VAL A 68 -2.03 -9.42 -10.99
N HIS A 69 -1.57 -8.17 -11.06
CA HIS A 69 -0.94 -7.46 -9.96
C HIS A 69 -1.72 -6.19 -9.63
N ALA A 70 -2.15 -6.04 -8.38
CA ALA A 70 -3.01 -4.95 -7.93
C ALA A 70 -2.23 -3.68 -7.49
N GLY A 71 -1.01 -3.46 -8.00
CA GLY A 71 -0.21 -2.25 -7.77
C GLY A 71 0.79 -2.36 -6.63
N ASP A 72 1.62 -1.32 -6.49
CA ASP A 72 2.80 -1.28 -5.62
C ASP A 72 3.72 -2.48 -5.91
N THR A 73 4.16 -2.55 -7.17
CA THR A 73 5.08 -3.58 -7.65
C THR A 73 6.49 -3.36 -7.11
N LEU A 74 6.82 -2.10 -6.80
CA LEU A 74 8.12 -1.65 -6.30
C LEU A 74 7.92 -0.60 -5.22
N ILE A 75 8.93 -0.50 -4.34
CA ILE A 75 9.07 0.58 -3.36
C ILE A 75 10.58 0.89 -3.23
N PRO A 76 11.00 2.09 -2.85
CA PRO A 76 12.37 2.31 -2.41
C PRO A 76 12.76 1.30 -1.33
N ALA A 77 13.76 0.48 -1.61
CA ALA A 77 14.18 -0.62 -0.73
C ALA A 77 15.64 -1.00 -1.01
N PRO A 78 16.33 -1.65 -0.06
CA PRO A 78 17.69 -2.15 -0.28
C PRO A 78 17.79 -3.07 -1.51
N GLU A 79 16.82 -3.93 -1.72
CA GLU A 79 16.73 -4.89 -2.83
C GLU A 79 16.62 -4.19 -4.20
N LEU A 80 16.03 -3.00 -4.24
CA LEU A 80 15.95 -2.19 -5.45
C LEU A 80 17.28 -1.48 -5.76
N ALA A 81 18.06 -1.16 -4.73
CA ALA A 81 19.31 -0.42 -4.84
C ALA A 81 20.53 -1.29 -5.20
N VAL A 82 20.40 -2.62 -5.14
CA VAL A 82 21.48 -3.55 -5.52
C VAL A 82 21.29 -4.08 -6.93
N GLU A 83 22.39 -4.43 -7.59
CA GLU A 83 22.42 -5.10 -8.88
C GLU A 83 23.15 -6.43 -8.76
N ILE A 84 22.63 -7.46 -9.39
CA ILE A 84 23.26 -8.79 -9.41
C ILE A 84 23.49 -9.25 -10.85
N PRO A 85 24.49 -10.11 -11.10
CA PRO A 85 24.65 -10.76 -12.38
C PRO A 85 23.46 -11.67 -12.68
N TRP A 86 22.70 -11.35 -13.72
CA TRP A 86 21.54 -12.13 -14.17
C TRP A 86 21.64 -12.43 -15.66
N PRO A 87 21.46 -13.67 -16.12
CA PRO A 87 21.44 -13.97 -17.54
C PRO A 87 20.22 -13.32 -18.18
N ALA A 88 20.47 -12.41 -19.14
CA ALA A 88 19.40 -11.65 -19.82
C ALA A 88 18.50 -12.55 -20.69
N ASP A 89 19.06 -13.64 -21.20
CA ASP A 89 18.38 -14.77 -21.85
C ASP A 89 19.36 -15.95 -21.93
N GLN A 90 18.88 -17.13 -22.30
CA GLN A 90 19.74 -18.31 -22.48
C GLN A 90 20.71 -18.19 -23.68
N ALA A 91 20.52 -17.22 -24.55
CA ALA A 91 21.30 -16.98 -25.73
C ALA A 91 22.48 -16.02 -25.53
N THR A 92 22.52 -15.27 -24.42
CA THR A 92 23.60 -14.32 -24.10
C THR A 92 24.61 -14.93 -23.13
N PRO A 93 25.87 -15.15 -23.57
CA PRO A 93 26.88 -15.84 -22.75
C PRO A 93 27.45 -14.98 -21.60
N LYS A 94 27.09 -13.71 -21.50
CA LYS A 94 27.54 -12.81 -20.41
C LYS A 94 26.33 -12.32 -19.61
N PRO A 95 26.29 -12.59 -18.29
CA PRO A 95 25.26 -12.03 -17.44
C PRO A 95 25.36 -10.49 -17.46
N LYS A 96 24.21 -9.83 -17.56
CA LYS A 96 24.07 -8.38 -17.35
C LYS A 96 23.73 -8.12 -15.90
N LEU A 97 24.13 -6.97 -15.38
CA LEU A 97 23.64 -6.50 -14.08
C LEU A 97 22.16 -6.15 -14.21
N ALA A 98 21.36 -6.62 -13.28
CA ALA A 98 19.92 -6.36 -13.23
C ALA A 98 19.47 -6.10 -11.79
N SER A 99 18.46 -5.26 -11.63
CA SER A 99 17.77 -5.11 -10.35
C SER A 99 17.02 -6.41 -10.02
N PRO A 100 17.29 -7.01 -8.84
CA PRO A 100 16.62 -8.23 -8.43
C PRO A 100 15.10 -8.12 -8.38
N LEU A 101 14.55 -7.00 -7.91
CA LEU A 101 13.12 -6.75 -7.84
C LEU A 101 12.46 -6.73 -9.22
N LEU A 102 13.10 -6.13 -10.21
CA LEU A 102 12.57 -6.11 -11.57
C LEU A 102 12.56 -7.52 -12.18
N VAL A 103 13.62 -8.30 -11.94
CA VAL A 103 13.68 -9.70 -12.35
C VAL A 103 12.61 -10.53 -11.65
N ALA A 104 12.42 -10.32 -10.35
CA ALA A 104 11.40 -10.99 -9.55
C ALA A 104 10.00 -10.75 -10.13
N ASN A 105 9.60 -9.51 -10.33
CA ASN A 105 8.29 -9.16 -10.91
C ASN A 105 8.07 -9.77 -12.30
N ASN A 106 9.10 -9.75 -13.17
CA ASN A 106 9.03 -10.37 -14.50
C ASN A 106 8.91 -11.90 -14.45
N SER A 107 9.31 -12.52 -13.34
CA SER A 107 9.28 -13.98 -13.15
C SER A 107 7.96 -14.49 -12.57
N LEU A 108 7.05 -13.62 -12.12
CA LEU A 108 5.74 -14.01 -11.57
C LEU A 108 4.74 -14.47 -12.66
N GLY A 109 5.06 -14.32 -13.94
CA GLY A 109 4.17 -14.71 -15.04
C GLY A 109 2.90 -13.88 -15.10
N LEU A 110 2.99 -12.59 -14.75
CA LEU A 110 1.88 -11.64 -14.78
C LEU A 110 1.38 -11.42 -16.21
N HIS A 111 0.07 -11.34 -16.38
CA HIS A 111 -0.56 -10.90 -17.62
C HIS A 111 -0.72 -9.39 -17.68
N VAL A 112 -0.94 -8.73 -16.52
CA VAL A 112 -1.15 -7.29 -16.42
C VAL A 112 -0.96 -6.80 -14.98
N ALA A 113 -0.51 -5.55 -14.83
CA ALA A 113 -0.44 -4.84 -13.56
C ALA A 113 -1.13 -3.48 -13.63
N VAL A 114 -1.51 -2.91 -12.47
CA VAL A 114 -1.89 -1.51 -12.31
C VAL A 114 -0.76 -0.78 -11.58
N PRO A 115 -0.47 0.50 -11.86
CA PRO A 115 0.43 1.29 -11.03
C PRO A 115 -0.18 1.54 -9.64
N GLY A 116 0.60 1.31 -8.58
CA GLY A 116 0.27 1.80 -7.26
C GLY A 116 0.92 3.16 -6.95
N ASN A 117 0.74 3.69 -5.75
CA ASN A 117 1.35 4.97 -5.39
C ASN A 117 2.86 4.86 -5.18
N HIS A 118 3.36 3.75 -4.65
CA HIS A 118 4.80 3.53 -4.44
C HIS A 118 5.58 3.30 -5.74
N ASP A 119 4.94 2.86 -6.80
CA ASP A 119 5.57 2.78 -8.12
C ASP A 119 6.05 4.16 -8.62
N PHE A 120 5.47 5.27 -8.10
CA PHE A 120 5.87 6.65 -8.41
C PHE A 120 6.92 7.26 -7.47
N ASP A 121 7.29 6.62 -6.38
CA ASP A 121 8.16 7.23 -5.34
C ASP A 121 9.52 7.69 -5.86
N LEU A 122 10.09 6.96 -6.81
CA LEU A 122 11.35 7.34 -7.49
C LEU A 122 11.13 8.20 -8.75
N GLY A 123 9.90 8.70 -8.94
CA GLY A 123 9.52 9.56 -10.04
C GLY A 123 9.14 8.84 -11.32
N GLU A 124 8.43 9.56 -12.20
CA GLU A 124 7.86 9.00 -13.44
C GLU A 124 8.92 8.51 -14.44
N ALA A 125 10.13 9.08 -14.43
CA ALA A 125 11.21 8.60 -15.30
C ALA A 125 11.68 7.20 -14.91
N PHE A 126 11.78 6.93 -13.60
CA PHE A 126 12.09 5.61 -13.09
C PHE A 126 10.97 4.62 -13.39
N LEU A 127 9.72 4.98 -13.11
CA LEU A 127 8.57 4.13 -13.43
C LEU A 127 8.48 3.82 -14.94
N ALA A 128 8.74 4.80 -15.80
CA ALA A 128 8.78 4.57 -17.24
C ALA A 128 9.87 3.56 -17.66
N ASP A 129 11.02 3.56 -16.99
CA ASP A 129 12.08 2.57 -17.23
C ASP A 129 11.67 1.18 -16.73
N VAL A 130 11.03 1.08 -15.57
CA VAL A 130 10.45 -0.16 -15.03
C VAL A 130 9.41 -0.72 -15.98
N ILE A 131 8.45 0.09 -16.44
CA ILE A 131 7.41 -0.33 -17.37
C ILE A 131 8.03 -0.86 -18.67
N LYS A 132 8.97 -0.12 -19.28
CA LYS A 132 9.68 -0.56 -20.51
C LYS A 132 10.37 -1.91 -20.37
N LYS A 133 10.84 -2.24 -19.16
CA LYS A 133 11.53 -3.49 -18.85
C LYS A 133 10.60 -4.60 -18.35
N SER A 134 9.32 -4.30 -18.13
CA SER A 134 8.33 -5.28 -17.70
C SER A 134 8.05 -6.28 -18.82
N SER A 135 7.95 -7.56 -18.48
CA SER A 135 7.54 -8.64 -19.41
C SER A 135 6.02 -8.66 -19.67
N PHE A 136 5.28 -7.77 -19.05
CA PHE A 136 3.83 -7.63 -19.09
C PHE A 136 3.42 -6.17 -19.34
N PRO A 137 2.21 -5.92 -19.82
CA PRO A 137 1.63 -4.58 -19.95
C PRO A 137 1.04 -4.08 -18.62
N TRP A 138 0.77 -2.77 -18.59
CA TRP A 138 0.14 -2.08 -17.48
C TRP A 138 -1.22 -1.52 -17.91
N VAL A 139 -2.17 -1.46 -16.98
CA VAL A 139 -3.49 -0.85 -17.19
C VAL A 139 -3.69 0.30 -16.22
N ALA A 140 -4.16 1.44 -16.73
CA ALA A 140 -4.36 2.66 -15.96
C ALA A 140 -5.61 3.41 -16.47
N SER A 141 -6.80 2.94 -16.09
CA SER A 141 -8.07 3.46 -16.60
C SER A 141 -8.47 4.83 -16.03
N THR A 142 -8.09 5.11 -14.78
CA THR A 142 -8.38 6.37 -14.09
C THR A 142 -7.21 7.35 -14.10
N LEU A 143 -6.09 6.98 -14.70
CA LEU A 143 -4.90 7.81 -14.78
C LEU A 143 -4.84 8.47 -16.16
N ARG A 144 -4.88 9.81 -16.19
CA ARG A 144 -4.64 10.57 -17.40
C ARG A 144 -3.16 10.96 -17.45
N ILE A 145 -2.48 10.51 -18.50
CA ILE A 145 -1.05 10.80 -18.74
C ILE A 145 -0.98 11.82 -19.86
N GLY A 146 -0.88 13.10 -19.49
CA GLY A 146 -0.87 14.23 -20.44
C GLY A 146 0.51 14.61 -20.96
N GLY A 147 1.57 14.07 -20.38
CA GLY A 147 2.95 14.43 -20.72
C GLY A 147 3.96 13.62 -19.93
N GLY A 148 5.21 14.11 -19.89
CA GLY A 148 6.27 13.48 -19.12
C GLY A 148 6.78 12.15 -19.67
N PRO A 149 7.61 11.42 -18.91
CA PRO A 149 8.29 10.20 -19.35
C PRO A 149 7.33 9.05 -19.68
N LEU A 150 6.15 8.99 -19.07
CA LEU A 150 5.16 7.92 -19.27
C LEU A 150 4.37 8.08 -20.57
N ALA A 151 4.24 9.29 -21.11
CA ALA A 151 3.38 9.57 -22.28
C ALA A 151 3.73 8.74 -23.51
N ALA A 152 5.02 8.45 -23.73
CA ALA A 152 5.48 7.64 -24.86
C ALA A 152 5.12 6.15 -24.76
N LEU A 153 4.63 5.70 -23.60
CA LEU A 153 4.28 4.30 -23.33
C LEU A 153 2.78 4.04 -23.45
N VAL A 154 1.97 5.09 -23.59
CA VAL A 154 0.50 5.00 -23.58
C VAL A 154 -0.02 4.46 -24.92
N GLU A 155 -0.84 3.42 -24.83
CA GLU A 155 -1.64 2.91 -25.94
C GLU A 155 -3.02 3.60 -25.97
N PRO A 156 -3.52 3.99 -27.15
CA PRO A 156 -4.78 4.72 -27.23
C PRO A 156 -6.04 3.83 -27.03
N GLY A 157 -5.88 2.53 -27.14
CA GLY A 157 -6.97 1.56 -27.09
C GLY A 157 -6.70 0.35 -26.21
N PRO A 158 -7.60 -0.65 -26.26
CA PRO A 158 -7.42 -1.88 -25.51
C PRO A 158 -6.25 -2.70 -26.04
N ILE A 159 -5.63 -3.45 -25.14
CA ILE A 159 -4.62 -4.44 -25.48
C ILE A 159 -5.15 -5.85 -25.23
N TRP A 160 -4.64 -6.82 -25.99
CA TRP A 160 -4.90 -8.23 -25.74
C TRP A 160 -3.84 -8.83 -24.82
N LEU A 161 -4.29 -9.58 -23.81
CA LEU A 161 -3.45 -10.37 -22.92
C LEU A 161 -3.38 -11.81 -23.44
N ASP A 162 -2.19 -12.38 -23.46
CA ASP A 162 -1.96 -13.79 -23.81
C ASP A 162 -0.91 -14.43 -22.88
N ASP A 163 -0.57 -15.71 -23.14
CA ASP A 163 0.36 -16.48 -22.32
C ASP A 163 1.81 -16.39 -22.78
N THR A 164 2.12 -15.55 -23.78
CA THR A 164 3.51 -15.36 -24.24
C THR A 164 4.30 -14.49 -23.26
N ALA A 165 5.57 -14.79 -23.08
CA ALA A 165 6.49 -14.00 -22.27
C ALA A 165 7.75 -13.66 -23.07
N PRO A 166 8.05 -12.38 -23.34
CA PRO A 166 7.23 -11.22 -22.95
C PRO A 166 5.91 -11.15 -23.74
N ALA A 167 4.88 -10.56 -23.11
CA ALA A 167 3.59 -10.32 -23.76
C ALA A 167 3.74 -9.36 -24.97
N PRO A 168 2.92 -9.45 -26.03
CA PRO A 168 3.02 -8.56 -27.19
C PRO A 168 2.94 -7.08 -26.86
N ALA A 169 2.16 -6.71 -25.83
CA ALA A 169 2.04 -5.34 -25.33
C ALA A 169 2.92 -5.08 -24.09
N ALA A 170 3.94 -5.91 -23.83
CA ALA A 170 4.89 -5.70 -22.74
C ALA A 170 5.54 -4.32 -22.83
N GLY A 171 5.73 -3.68 -21.67
CA GLY A 171 6.33 -2.34 -21.62
C GLY A 171 5.40 -1.19 -22.03
N ARG A 172 4.08 -1.42 -22.12
CA ARG A 172 3.08 -0.42 -22.53
C ARG A 172 2.03 -0.20 -21.43
N ILE A 173 1.39 0.96 -21.49
CA ILE A 173 0.28 1.33 -20.61
C ILE A 173 -0.99 1.48 -21.46
N ALA A 174 -2.06 0.79 -21.10
CA ALA A 174 -3.34 0.87 -21.81
C ALA A 174 -4.48 1.32 -20.89
N PRO A 175 -5.54 1.94 -21.41
CA PRO A 175 -6.71 2.30 -20.61
C PRO A 175 -7.50 1.07 -20.15
N ARG A 176 -7.41 -0.05 -20.86
CA ARG A 176 -8.03 -1.34 -20.56
C ARG A 176 -7.34 -2.48 -21.29
N ALA A 177 -7.55 -3.70 -20.81
CA ALA A 177 -7.03 -4.90 -21.44
C ALA A 177 -8.15 -5.94 -21.63
N ARG A 178 -7.91 -6.91 -22.53
CA ARG A 178 -8.87 -7.99 -22.86
C ARG A 178 -8.13 -9.33 -22.90
N ARG A 179 -8.75 -10.39 -22.40
CA ARG A 179 -8.26 -11.75 -22.49
C ARG A 179 -9.35 -12.70 -22.96
N CYS A 180 -9.02 -13.53 -23.91
CA CYS A 180 -9.91 -14.60 -24.39
C CYS A 180 -9.72 -15.85 -23.52
N LEU A 181 -10.78 -16.37 -22.94
CA LEU A 181 -10.77 -17.66 -22.23
C LEU A 181 -10.93 -18.86 -23.18
N GLY A 182 -11.34 -18.62 -24.43
CA GLY A 182 -11.33 -19.60 -25.54
C GLY A 182 -10.08 -19.47 -26.41
N GLU A 183 -10.22 -19.81 -27.70
CA GLU A 183 -9.19 -19.59 -28.69
C GLU A 183 -9.37 -18.21 -29.33
N ARG A 184 -8.25 -17.49 -29.52
CA ARG A 184 -8.24 -16.16 -30.11
C ARG A 184 -7.62 -16.15 -31.49
N GLN A 185 -8.31 -15.54 -32.46
CA GLN A 185 -7.79 -15.29 -33.81
C GLN A 185 -7.99 -13.80 -34.15
N GLY A 186 -6.91 -13.03 -34.12
CA GLY A 186 -6.98 -11.57 -34.24
C GLY A 186 -7.80 -10.98 -33.09
N ASP A 187 -8.86 -10.25 -33.41
CA ASP A 187 -9.79 -9.67 -32.42
C ASP A 187 -10.99 -10.58 -32.06
N ARG A 188 -11.04 -11.76 -32.65
CA ARG A 188 -12.13 -12.72 -32.42
C ARG A 188 -11.73 -13.71 -31.33
N CYS A 189 -12.64 -13.93 -30.38
CA CYS A 189 -12.56 -14.94 -29.33
C CYS A 189 -13.77 -15.90 -29.49
N ASP A 190 -13.52 -17.21 -29.46
CA ASP A 190 -14.59 -18.22 -29.54
C ASP A 190 -15.15 -18.61 -28.15
N GLY A 191 -14.62 -18.00 -27.10
CA GLY A 191 -15.07 -18.15 -25.73
C GLY A 191 -15.44 -16.80 -25.09
N VAL A 192 -15.49 -16.80 -23.75
CA VAL A 192 -15.77 -15.58 -23.00
C VAL A 192 -14.55 -14.66 -23.00
N VAL A 193 -14.79 -13.38 -23.21
CA VAL A 193 -13.78 -12.33 -23.09
C VAL A 193 -13.83 -11.73 -21.69
N VAL A 194 -12.70 -11.74 -21.00
CA VAL A 194 -12.48 -11.03 -19.75
C VAL A 194 -11.86 -9.67 -20.06
N GLY A 195 -12.49 -8.60 -19.58
CA GLY A 195 -11.94 -7.23 -19.61
C GLY A 195 -11.24 -6.92 -18.29
N VAL A 196 -10.15 -6.19 -18.36
CA VAL A 196 -9.42 -5.69 -17.19
C VAL A 196 -9.34 -4.18 -17.27
N ILE A 197 -9.80 -3.51 -16.22
CA ILE A 197 -9.70 -2.06 -16.00
C ILE A 197 -8.98 -1.81 -14.68
N ALA A 198 -8.53 -0.57 -14.44
CA ALA A 198 -7.74 -0.27 -13.25
C ALA A 198 -8.04 1.10 -12.66
N ALA A 199 -7.94 1.20 -11.33
CA ALA A 199 -8.09 2.44 -10.60
C ALA A 199 -6.87 2.69 -9.71
N VAL A 200 -6.35 3.92 -9.74
CA VAL A 200 -5.35 4.44 -8.82
C VAL A 200 -6.03 5.34 -7.77
N PRO A 201 -5.37 5.65 -6.62
CA PRO A 201 -5.98 6.51 -5.60
C PRO A 201 -6.23 7.92 -6.12
N GLU A 202 -7.35 8.54 -5.77
CA GLU A 202 -7.66 9.96 -6.02
C GLU A 202 -6.63 10.88 -5.34
N SER A 203 -6.02 10.39 -4.28
CA SER A 203 -4.97 11.07 -3.52
C SER A 203 -3.55 10.76 -4.00
N LEU A 204 -3.35 10.18 -5.18
CA LEU A 204 -2.04 9.74 -5.68
C LEU A 204 -0.95 10.80 -5.50
N ARG A 205 -1.22 12.05 -5.88
CA ARG A 205 -0.25 13.14 -5.78
C ARG A 205 0.02 13.63 -4.34
N LEU A 206 -0.85 13.27 -3.37
CA LEU A 206 -0.59 13.45 -1.94
C LEU A 206 0.25 12.30 -1.38
N LEU A 207 0.09 11.10 -1.92
CA LEU A 207 0.77 9.89 -1.46
C LEU A 207 2.18 9.77 -2.05
N SER A 208 2.39 10.25 -3.29
CA SER A 208 3.70 10.23 -3.95
C SER A 208 3.98 11.54 -4.66
N ALA A 209 5.05 12.22 -4.22
CA ALA A 209 5.53 13.46 -4.85
C ALA A 209 6.12 13.22 -6.26
N GLY A 210 6.41 11.97 -6.61
CA GLY A 210 6.93 11.59 -7.92
C GLY A 210 5.90 11.59 -9.05
N ALA A 211 4.60 11.63 -8.73
CA ALA A 211 3.51 11.65 -9.70
C ALA A 211 3.20 13.09 -10.20
N GLN A 212 4.05 13.63 -11.06
CA GLN A 212 4.02 15.06 -11.42
C GLN A 212 3.20 15.38 -12.66
N HIS A 213 3.25 14.53 -13.71
CA HIS A 213 2.61 14.78 -15.02
C HIS A 213 1.38 13.90 -15.24
N VAL A 214 0.90 13.27 -14.18
CA VAL A 214 -0.31 12.44 -14.20
C VAL A 214 -1.45 13.15 -13.48
N GLU A 215 -2.66 12.99 -14.01
CA GLU A 215 -3.89 13.48 -13.41
C GLU A 215 -4.75 12.30 -12.99
N VAL A 216 -5.40 12.43 -11.85
CA VAL A 216 -6.37 11.46 -11.32
C VAL A 216 -7.71 12.16 -11.10
N PRO A 217 -8.84 11.43 -11.05
CA PRO A 217 -10.11 12.01 -10.66
C PRO A 217 -10.04 12.70 -9.29
N ALA A 218 -10.79 13.77 -9.12
CA ALA A 218 -10.76 14.56 -7.88
C ALA A 218 -11.42 13.85 -6.69
N ASP A 219 -12.35 12.94 -6.98
CA ASP A 219 -13.18 12.26 -6.00
C ASP A 219 -13.67 10.88 -6.51
N VAL A 220 -14.43 10.20 -5.68
CA VAL A 220 -14.99 8.88 -6.00
C VAL A 220 -15.98 8.93 -7.18
N ASP A 221 -16.75 10.00 -7.33
CA ASP A 221 -17.72 10.12 -8.43
C ASP A 221 -17.00 10.27 -9.77
N GLY A 222 -15.94 11.07 -9.82
CA GLY A 222 -15.06 11.17 -10.98
C GLY A 222 -14.36 9.84 -11.32
N THR A 223 -13.94 9.09 -10.31
CA THR A 223 -13.38 7.74 -10.48
C THR A 223 -14.41 6.79 -11.07
N VAL A 224 -15.64 6.78 -10.53
CA VAL A 224 -16.73 5.97 -11.06
C VAL A 224 -17.07 6.34 -12.51
N ALA A 225 -17.12 7.64 -12.84
CA ALA A 225 -17.38 8.08 -14.21
C ALA A 225 -16.30 7.59 -15.20
N ALA A 226 -15.02 7.68 -14.81
CA ALA A 226 -13.91 7.19 -15.64
C ALA A 226 -13.96 5.65 -15.82
N LEU A 227 -14.24 4.90 -14.76
CA LEU A 227 -14.36 3.44 -14.81
C LEU A 227 -15.56 3.00 -15.65
N LYS A 228 -16.72 3.63 -15.50
CA LYS A 228 -17.91 3.34 -16.30
C LYS A 228 -17.65 3.51 -17.78
N ALA A 229 -16.95 4.57 -18.19
CA ALA A 229 -16.58 4.77 -19.60
C ALA A 229 -15.75 3.60 -20.15
N GLN A 230 -14.88 3.00 -19.35
CA GLN A 230 -14.10 1.82 -19.76
C GLN A 230 -14.95 0.53 -19.74
N VAL A 231 -15.83 0.37 -18.75
CA VAL A 231 -16.81 -0.75 -18.73
C VAL A 231 -17.68 -0.72 -19.98
N ASP A 232 -18.26 0.44 -20.30
CA ASP A 232 -19.14 0.60 -21.47
C ASP A 232 -18.38 0.28 -22.77
N ALA A 233 -17.12 0.74 -22.90
CA ALA A 233 -16.27 0.41 -24.04
C ALA A 233 -15.97 -1.10 -24.12
N LEU A 234 -15.64 -1.77 -23.01
CA LEU A 234 -15.41 -3.20 -22.96
C LEU A 234 -16.67 -3.99 -23.34
N ARG A 235 -17.85 -3.59 -22.85
CA ARG A 235 -19.12 -4.24 -23.20
C ARG A 235 -19.45 -4.08 -24.69
N ALA A 236 -19.22 -2.88 -25.26
CA ALA A 236 -19.35 -2.64 -26.71
C ALA A 236 -18.38 -3.49 -27.54
N GLU A 237 -17.22 -3.86 -26.99
CA GLU A 237 -16.24 -4.75 -27.59
C GLU A 237 -16.53 -6.25 -27.37
N GLY A 238 -17.68 -6.59 -26.75
CA GLY A 238 -18.12 -7.98 -26.53
C GLY A 238 -17.50 -8.65 -25.30
N THR A 239 -17.05 -7.88 -24.32
CA THR A 239 -16.54 -8.41 -23.04
C THR A 239 -17.68 -8.97 -22.20
N GLY A 240 -17.55 -10.22 -21.75
CA GLY A 240 -18.52 -10.91 -20.89
C GLY A 240 -18.30 -10.71 -19.39
N ILE A 241 -17.04 -10.63 -18.93
CA ILE A 241 -16.66 -10.50 -17.51
C ILE A 241 -15.71 -9.32 -17.37
N VAL A 242 -15.88 -8.47 -16.36
CA VAL A 242 -15.00 -7.32 -16.10
C VAL A 242 -14.34 -7.43 -14.73
N VAL A 243 -13.01 -7.38 -14.72
CA VAL A 243 -12.18 -7.35 -13.53
C VAL A 243 -11.61 -5.93 -13.35
N LEU A 244 -11.83 -5.34 -12.18
CA LEU A 244 -11.20 -4.09 -11.76
C LEU A 244 -9.98 -4.39 -10.89
N LEU A 245 -8.81 -3.95 -11.32
CA LEU A 245 -7.62 -3.86 -10.48
C LEU A 245 -7.65 -2.52 -9.77
N SER A 246 -7.84 -2.52 -8.46
CA SER A 246 -7.97 -1.29 -7.68
C SER A 246 -6.80 -1.11 -6.74
N HIS A 247 -6.06 -0.03 -6.91
CA HIS A 247 -5.03 0.38 -5.94
C HIS A 247 -5.47 1.60 -5.13
N ARG A 248 -6.74 1.63 -4.68
CA ARG A 248 -7.35 2.77 -3.97
C ARG A 248 -7.15 2.73 -2.45
N GLN A 249 -6.07 2.11 -1.97
CA GLN A 249 -5.67 2.05 -0.56
C GLN A 249 -6.63 1.20 0.29
N GLY A 250 -7.06 0.06 -0.25
CA GLY A 250 -7.72 -1.00 0.48
C GLY A 250 -9.20 -1.23 0.17
N ILE A 251 -9.66 -2.43 0.50
CA ILE A 251 -10.96 -2.99 0.13
C ILE A 251 -12.16 -2.14 0.60
N THR A 252 -12.07 -1.49 1.75
CA THR A 252 -13.15 -0.63 2.27
C THR A 252 -13.35 0.62 1.42
N ARG A 253 -12.29 1.13 0.77
CA ARG A 253 -12.41 2.23 -0.19
C ARG A 253 -13.03 1.78 -1.50
N ASP A 254 -12.88 0.52 -1.87
CA ASP A 254 -13.51 -0.03 -3.06
C ASP A 254 -15.01 -0.23 -2.88
N PHE A 255 -15.49 -0.46 -1.64
CA PHE A 255 -16.94 -0.45 -1.37
C PHE A 255 -17.58 0.90 -1.75
N ALA A 256 -16.86 2.01 -1.58
CA ALA A 256 -17.34 3.34 -1.94
C ALA A 256 -17.61 3.49 -3.45
N LEU A 257 -16.88 2.77 -4.32
CA LEU A 257 -17.15 2.76 -5.77
C LEU A 257 -18.54 2.21 -6.08
N LEU A 258 -18.90 1.08 -5.46
CA LEU A 258 -20.21 0.45 -5.63
C LEU A 258 -21.33 1.31 -5.05
N GLN A 259 -21.09 1.93 -3.88
CA GLN A 259 -22.01 2.88 -3.25
C GLN A 259 -22.21 4.14 -4.10
N ALA A 260 -21.16 4.64 -4.75
CA ALA A 260 -21.22 5.77 -5.68
C ALA A 260 -21.83 5.42 -7.05
N GLY A 261 -22.12 4.12 -7.29
CA GLY A 261 -22.88 3.67 -8.47
C GLY A 261 -22.05 3.05 -9.58
N LEU A 262 -20.87 2.54 -9.28
CA LEU A 262 -20.16 1.67 -10.22
C LEU A 262 -20.97 0.39 -10.46
N VAL A 263 -21.23 0.08 -11.72
CA VAL A 263 -21.95 -1.13 -12.19
C VAL A 263 -21.19 -1.76 -13.34
N GLY A 264 -21.50 -3.04 -13.63
CA GLY A 264 -20.92 -3.79 -14.74
C GLY A 264 -19.49 -4.30 -14.49
N VAL A 265 -19.03 -4.26 -13.24
CA VAL A 265 -17.80 -4.91 -12.75
C VAL A 265 -18.17 -6.15 -11.97
N ASP A 266 -17.53 -7.28 -12.25
CA ASP A 266 -17.84 -8.58 -11.66
C ASP A 266 -16.88 -8.94 -10.52
N VAL A 267 -15.62 -8.53 -10.65
CA VAL A 267 -14.57 -8.78 -9.65
C VAL A 267 -13.76 -7.52 -9.41
N ILE A 268 -13.44 -7.22 -8.16
CA ILE A 268 -12.48 -6.19 -7.74
C ILE A 268 -11.30 -6.87 -7.04
N VAL A 269 -10.10 -6.69 -7.57
CA VAL A 269 -8.85 -7.06 -6.91
C VAL A 269 -8.31 -5.81 -6.23
N SER A 270 -8.34 -5.79 -4.91
CA SER A 270 -8.00 -4.63 -4.10
C SER A 270 -6.53 -4.66 -3.67
N GLY A 271 -5.82 -3.57 -3.87
CA GLY A 271 -4.45 -3.31 -3.44
C GLY A 271 -4.31 -2.03 -2.62
N GLY A 272 -3.10 -1.71 -2.17
CA GLY A 272 -2.76 -0.53 -1.37
C GLY A 272 -3.16 -0.62 0.11
N GLY A 273 -3.96 -1.64 0.46
CA GLY A 273 -4.47 -1.83 1.81
C GLY A 273 -3.77 -2.92 2.60
N GLU A 274 -3.07 -3.82 1.94
CA GLU A 274 -2.50 -5.05 2.51
C GLU A 274 -3.56 -5.82 3.33
N ASN A 275 -4.81 -5.87 2.81
CA ASN A 275 -5.92 -6.52 3.49
C ASN A 275 -5.73 -8.03 3.50
N ARG A 276 -5.42 -8.59 4.67
CA ARG A 276 -5.19 -10.03 4.85
C ARG A 276 -6.53 -10.76 4.99
N LEU A 277 -7.16 -11.04 3.84
CA LEU A 277 -8.44 -11.74 3.75
C LEU A 277 -8.22 -13.26 3.86
N VAL A 278 -8.01 -13.74 5.08
CA VAL A 278 -7.73 -15.15 5.35
C VAL A 278 -8.93 -15.79 6.04
N PRO A 279 -9.63 -16.71 5.38
CA PRO A 279 -10.72 -17.48 6.01
C PRO A 279 -10.24 -18.28 7.22
N THR A 280 -11.13 -18.48 8.19
CA THR A 280 -10.82 -19.23 9.42
C THR A 280 -10.23 -20.60 9.09
N GLY A 281 -9.11 -20.93 9.74
CA GLY A 281 -8.40 -22.19 9.56
C GLY A 281 -7.41 -22.23 8.39
N GLN A 282 -7.30 -21.17 7.60
CA GLN A 282 -6.26 -21.04 6.57
C GLN A 282 -4.95 -20.52 7.17
N ARG A 283 -3.83 -20.96 6.60
CA ARG A 283 -2.49 -20.51 6.99
C ARG A 283 -2.22 -19.07 6.52
N HIS A 284 -1.48 -18.35 7.30
CA HIS A 284 -1.02 -16.98 7.01
C HIS A 284 0.26 -16.68 7.81
N LEU A 285 0.85 -15.53 7.57
CA LEU A 285 2.07 -15.08 8.24
C LEU A 285 1.88 -15.11 9.77
N PRO A 286 2.71 -15.89 10.51
CA PRO A 286 2.57 -16.04 11.96
C PRO A 286 2.61 -14.71 12.70
N GLY A 287 1.67 -14.53 13.62
CA GLY A 287 1.58 -13.33 14.46
C GLY A 287 1.08 -12.07 13.73
N ALA A 288 0.73 -12.17 12.45
CA ALA A 288 0.09 -11.08 11.72
C ALA A 288 -1.44 -11.11 11.93
N ALA A 289 -2.06 -9.91 12.00
CA ALA A 289 -3.51 -9.81 12.18
C ALA A 289 -4.23 -10.14 10.87
N VAL A 290 -5.32 -10.87 10.97
CA VAL A 290 -6.27 -11.11 9.87
C VAL A 290 -7.22 -9.91 9.78
N ASP A 291 -7.69 -9.59 8.57
CA ASP A 291 -8.62 -8.48 8.37
C ASP A 291 -9.94 -8.72 9.15
N PRO A 292 -10.47 -7.71 9.85
CA PRO A 292 -11.74 -7.83 10.58
C PRO A 292 -12.93 -8.29 9.75
N LEU A 293 -12.92 -8.07 8.43
CA LEU A 293 -13.94 -8.60 7.52
C LEU A 293 -14.04 -10.14 7.61
N CYS A 294 -12.96 -10.84 7.92
CA CYS A 294 -12.99 -12.30 8.03
C CYS A 294 -13.81 -12.85 9.22
N THR A 295 -14.17 -11.99 10.17
CA THR A 295 -15.05 -12.34 11.29
C THR A 295 -16.45 -11.74 11.18
N SER A 296 -16.64 -10.76 10.29
CA SER A 296 -17.90 -10.01 10.15
C SER A 296 -18.71 -10.33 8.90
N GLU A 297 -18.07 -10.91 7.86
CA GLU A 297 -18.74 -11.18 6.58
C GLU A 297 -19.55 -12.49 6.61
N PRO A 298 -20.85 -12.45 6.33
CA PRO A 298 -21.73 -13.61 6.46
C PRO A 298 -21.46 -14.74 5.43
N LEU A 299 -20.89 -14.38 4.26
CA LEU A 299 -20.52 -15.32 3.20
C LEU A 299 -19.04 -15.67 3.19
N GLY A 300 -18.30 -15.32 4.26
CA GLY A 300 -16.85 -15.45 4.35
C GLY A 300 -16.11 -14.24 3.77
N CYS A 301 -14.79 -14.19 3.98
CA CYS A 301 -13.98 -13.06 3.57
C CYS A 301 -13.13 -13.29 2.30
N TYR A 302 -13.28 -14.42 1.64
CA TYR A 302 -12.57 -14.66 0.38
C TYR A 302 -13.44 -15.49 -0.59
N PRO A 303 -14.07 -14.77 -1.56
CA PRO A 303 -14.15 -13.31 -1.70
C PRO A 303 -15.09 -12.66 -0.69
N VAL A 304 -14.88 -11.36 -0.42
CA VAL A 304 -15.90 -10.51 0.18
C VAL A 304 -16.94 -10.18 -0.89
N TRP A 305 -18.22 -10.33 -0.57
CA TRP A 305 -19.28 -10.06 -1.52
C TRP A 305 -19.96 -8.72 -1.25
N ARG A 306 -20.27 -8.01 -2.33
CA ARG A 306 -21.12 -6.80 -2.31
C ARG A 306 -22.10 -6.85 -3.47
N THR A 307 -23.17 -6.09 -3.34
CA THR A 307 -24.18 -5.93 -4.40
C THR A 307 -24.02 -4.53 -5.01
N ALA A 308 -23.85 -4.46 -6.32
CA ALA A 308 -23.88 -3.21 -7.06
C ALA A 308 -25.29 -2.62 -7.12
N ARG A 309 -25.43 -1.35 -7.53
CA ARG A 309 -26.75 -0.67 -7.57
C ARG A 309 -27.76 -1.31 -8.53
N ASP A 310 -27.30 -2.00 -9.54
CA ASP A 310 -28.14 -2.76 -10.49
C ASP A 310 -28.55 -4.16 -9.96
N GLY A 311 -28.12 -4.51 -8.74
CA GLY A 311 -28.42 -5.79 -8.11
C GLY A 311 -27.39 -6.89 -8.41
N ALA A 312 -26.40 -6.65 -9.26
CA ALA A 312 -25.38 -7.64 -9.61
C ALA A 312 -24.44 -7.93 -8.43
N PRO A 313 -24.08 -9.22 -8.20
CA PRO A 313 -23.08 -9.60 -7.21
C PRO A 313 -21.68 -9.22 -7.69
N VAL A 314 -20.88 -8.63 -6.81
CA VAL A 314 -19.48 -8.26 -7.06
C VAL A 314 -18.60 -8.95 -6.04
N ALA A 315 -17.60 -9.70 -6.51
CA ALA A 315 -16.61 -10.35 -5.68
C ALA A 315 -15.41 -9.43 -5.44
N LEU A 316 -15.03 -9.21 -4.18
CA LEU A 316 -13.83 -8.45 -3.84
C LEU A 316 -12.81 -9.35 -3.18
N VAL A 317 -11.57 -9.30 -3.66
CA VAL A 317 -10.43 -10.06 -3.13
C VAL A 317 -9.22 -9.15 -2.92
N ALA A 318 -8.38 -9.51 -1.96
CA ALA A 318 -7.10 -8.86 -1.69
C ALA A 318 -6.10 -9.90 -1.17
N THR A 319 -4.81 -9.58 -1.25
CA THR A 319 -3.72 -10.29 -0.55
C THR A 319 -3.02 -9.32 0.40
N ASP A 320 -2.28 -9.87 1.35
CA ASP A 320 -1.31 -9.10 2.13
C ASP A 320 -0.14 -8.65 1.26
N GLY A 321 0.59 -7.66 1.75
CA GLY A 321 1.79 -7.16 1.08
C GLY A 321 3.01 -8.09 1.27
N GLY A 322 4.14 -7.70 0.65
CA GLY A 322 5.42 -8.36 0.87
C GLY A 322 5.53 -9.76 0.25
N LEU A 323 4.67 -10.11 -0.69
CA LEU A 323 4.69 -11.41 -1.40
C LEU A 323 4.68 -12.63 -0.44
N HIS A 324 3.87 -12.57 0.62
CA HIS A 324 3.66 -13.70 1.52
C HIS A 324 2.53 -14.62 1.04
N THR A 325 1.61 -14.09 0.24
CA THR A 325 0.40 -14.79 -0.18
C THR A 325 0.13 -14.58 -1.67
N VAL A 326 -0.31 -15.63 -2.35
CA VAL A 326 -0.90 -15.57 -3.69
C VAL A 326 -2.40 -15.86 -3.59
N GLY A 327 -3.24 -14.95 -4.08
CA GLY A 327 -4.66 -15.16 -4.14
C GLY A 327 -5.08 -15.98 -5.37
N ALA A 328 -6.00 -16.92 -5.18
CA ALA A 328 -6.64 -17.64 -6.28
C ALA A 328 -8.16 -17.60 -6.10
N LEU A 329 -8.86 -17.06 -7.09
CA LEU A 329 -10.31 -16.98 -7.14
C LEU A 329 -10.81 -17.63 -8.42
N SER A 330 -11.75 -18.56 -8.30
CA SER A 330 -12.45 -19.15 -9.42
C SER A 330 -13.94 -18.90 -9.27
N LEU A 331 -14.51 -18.16 -10.23
CA LEU A 331 -15.94 -17.79 -10.26
C LEU A 331 -16.59 -18.36 -11.49
N SER A 332 -17.73 -18.98 -11.31
CA SER A 332 -18.59 -19.45 -12.39
C SER A 332 -19.66 -18.43 -12.74
N PHE A 333 -19.97 -18.33 -14.03
CA PHE A 333 -20.89 -17.35 -14.61
C PHE A 333 -21.91 -18.02 -15.52
N ASP A 334 -23.13 -17.51 -15.52
CA ASP A 334 -24.17 -17.90 -16.46
C ASP A 334 -23.99 -17.22 -17.84
N ALA A 335 -24.90 -17.52 -18.77
CA ALA A 335 -24.89 -16.97 -20.12
C ALA A 335 -25.13 -15.44 -20.18
N ALA A 336 -25.70 -14.86 -19.12
CA ALA A 336 -25.89 -13.41 -19.00
C ALA A 336 -24.67 -12.70 -18.37
N GLY A 337 -23.64 -13.45 -17.97
CA GLY A 337 -22.48 -12.92 -17.29
C GLY A 337 -22.69 -12.63 -15.80
N VAL A 338 -23.70 -13.23 -15.18
CA VAL A 338 -23.96 -13.09 -13.74
C VAL A 338 -23.28 -14.25 -12.99
N ALA A 339 -22.61 -13.95 -11.90
CA ALA A 339 -21.94 -14.96 -11.08
C ALA A 339 -22.95 -15.97 -10.51
N THR A 340 -22.65 -17.27 -10.66
CA THR A 340 -23.43 -18.39 -10.14
C THR A 340 -22.85 -18.94 -8.85
N GLY A 341 -21.57 -18.73 -8.57
CA GLY A 341 -20.91 -19.17 -7.35
C GLY A 341 -19.38 -19.13 -7.41
N VAL A 342 -18.80 -19.50 -6.27
CA VAL A 342 -17.35 -19.64 -6.10
C VAL A 342 -16.99 -21.12 -6.20
N GLU A 343 -16.00 -21.44 -7.03
CA GLU A 343 -15.52 -22.80 -7.18
C GLU A 343 -14.63 -23.22 -5.99
N PRO A 344 -14.64 -24.51 -5.63
CA PRO A 344 -13.77 -25.07 -4.60
C PRO A 344 -12.30 -24.78 -4.86
N GLY A 345 -11.54 -24.46 -3.82
CA GLY A 345 -10.11 -24.12 -3.91
C GLY A 345 -9.82 -22.63 -4.09
N SER A 346 -10.86 -21.80 -4.18
CA SER A 346 -10.72 -20.33 -4.14
C SER A 346 -10.29 -19.90 -2.74
N ARG A 347 -9.05 -19.44 -2.60
CA ARG A 347 -8.49 -19.00 -1.32
C ARG A 347 -7.18 -18.22 -1.51
N PRO A 348 -6.72 -17.48 -0.50
CA PRO A 348 -5.34 -17.04 -0.42
C PRO A 348 -4.44 -18.27 -0.12
N TRP A 349 -3.31 -18.34 -0.81
CA TRP A 349 -2.31 -19.39 -0.65
C TRP A 349 -1.09 -18.80 0.03
N PHE A 350 -0.86 -19.15 1.29
CA PHE A 350 0.33 -18.72 2.02
C PHE A 350 1.57 -19.46 1.44
N LEU A 351 2.65 -18.71 1.20
CA LEU A 351 3.82 -19.20 0.47
C LEU A 351 4.79 -19.94 1.41
N ASP A 352 4.41 -21.13 1.86
CA ASP A 352 5.21 -22.02 2.69
C ASP A 352 5.48 -23.38 2.02
N GLU A 353 6.27 -24.23 2.67
CA GLU A 353 6.61 -25.57 2.16
C GLU A 353 5.37 -26.47 2.02
N GLU A 354 4.40 -26.35 2.92
CA GLU A 354 3.17 -27.14 2.88
C GLU A 354 2.33 -26.80 1.65
N THR A 355 2.23 -25.51 1.29
CA THR A 355 1.57 -25.05 0.05
C THR A 355 2.27 -25.61 -1.19
N LEU A 356 3.61 -25.61 -1.22
CA LEU A 356 4.36 -26.21 -2.33
C LEU A 356 4.04 -27.69 -2.48
N LEU A 357 3.99 -28.44 -1.38
CA LEU A 357 3.64 -29.87 -1.37
C LEU A 357 2.19 -30.10 -1.81
N GLU A 358 1.22 -29.35 -1.29
CA GLU A 358 -0.19 -29.45 -1.65
C GLU A 358 -0.43 -29.19 -3.14
N LEU A 359 0.22 -28.18 -3.69
CA LEU A 359 0.13 -27.82 -5.09
C LEU A 359 1.02 -28.68 -5.99
N ARG A 360 1.96 -29.43 -5.44
CA ARG A 360 3.07 -30.09 -6.16
C ARG A 360 3.83 -29.06 -7.00
N ALA A 361 4.03 -27.87 -6.41
CA ALA A 361 4.67 -26.75 -7.08
C ALA A 361 6.19 -26.94 -7.07
N GLU A 362 6.81 -26.81 -8.24
CA GLU A 362 8.26 -26.95 -8.39
C GLU A 362 8.92 -25.57 -8.38
N VAL A 363 9.85 -25.38 -7.46
CA VAL A 363 10.57 -24.11 -7.33
C VAL A 363 11.69 -24.03 -8.37
N ASP A 364 11.73 -22.93 -9.12
CA ASP A 364 12.77 -22.67 -10.11
C ASP A 364 14.13 -22.40 -9.44
N ARG A 365 15.16 -23.16 -9.83
CA ARG A 365 16.51 -23.02 -9.28
C ARG A 365 17.18 -21.69 -9.64
N GLY A 366 16.77 -21.06 -10.73
CA GLY A 366 17.22 -19.74 -11.12
C GLY A 366 16.73 -18.68 -10.14
N LEU A 367 15.44 -18.75 -9.75
CA LEU A 367 14.86 -17.84 -8.78
C LEU A 367 15.43 -18.03 -7.36
N LEU A 368 15.73 -19.27 -6.95
CA LEU A 368 16.47 -19.48 -5.71
C LEU A 368 17.87 -18.84 -5.74
N ARG A 369 18.57 -18.91 -6.89
CA ARG A 369 19.85 -18.22 -7.06
C ARG A 369 19.69 -16.70 -7.06
N LEU A 370 18.58 -16.18 -7.60
CA LEU A 370 18.25 -14.76 -7.54
C LEU A 370 18.12 -14.30 -6.08
N GLU A 371 17.35 -15.01 -5.25
CA GLU A 371 17.20 -14.69 -3.83
C GLU A 371 18.53 -14.76 -3.07
N LEU A 372 19.33 -15.81 -3.28
CA LEU A 372 20.65 -15.97 -2.65
C LEU A 372 21.61 -14.86 -3.09
N GLY A 373 21.71 -14.59 -4.39
CA GLY A 373 22.56 -13.52 -4.92
C GLY A 373 22.17 -12.14 -4.42
N THR A 374 20.87 -11.91 -4.21
CA THR A 374 20.38 -10.67 -3.58
C THR A 374 20.79 -10.58 -2.12
N ARG A 375 20.65 -11.65 -1.34
CA ARG A 375 21.15 -11.70 0.05
C ARG A 375 22.64 -11.41 0.14
N ASP A 376 23.44 -12.02 -0.75
CA ASP A 376 24.88 -11.79 -0.83
C ASP A 376 25.19 -10.32 -1.18
N ALA A 377 24.46 -9.71 -2.10
CA ALA A 377 24.61 -8.30 -2.46
C ALA A 377 24.20 -7.35 -1.33
N LEU A 378 23.29 -7.76 -0.45
CA LEU A 378 22.89 -7.01 0.75
C LEU A 378 23.81 -7.22 1.95
N ALA A 379 24.72 -8.19 1.92
CA ALA A 379 25.60 -8.51 3.05
C ALA A 379 26.41 -7.31 3.58
N PRO A 380 26.91 -6.35 2.75
CA PRO A 380 27.57 -5.16 3.26
C PRO A 380 26.69 -4.27 4.16
N LEU A 381 25.37 -4.37 4.04
CA LEU A 381 24.42 -3.63 4.88
C LEU A 381 24.20 -4.26 6.27
N GLN A 382 24.83 -5.40 6.58
CA GLN A 382 24.82 -6.01 7.91
C GLN A 382 25.75 -5.29 8.93
N GLU A 383 26.32 -4.14 8.56
CA GLU A 383 27.03 -3.26 9.49
C GLU A 383 26.16 -2.92 10.69
N VAL A 384 26.64 -3.25 11.90
CA VAL A 384 25.93 -2.93 13.15
C VAL A 384 26.08 -1.44 13.47
N LEU A 385 24.95 -0.78 13.65
CA LEU A 385 24.85 0.66 13.98
C LEU A 385 24.75 0.91 15.48
N GLY A 386 24.19 -0.02 16.23
CA GLY A 386 23.99 0.07 17.68
C GLY A 386 23.21 -1.12 18.24
N GLU A 387 23.06 -1.17 19.56
CA GLU A 387 22.38 -2.25 20.28
C GLU A 387 21.04 -1.77 20.82
N VAL A 388 19.98 -2.55 20.60
CA VAL A 388 18.65 -2.31 21.16
C VAL A 388 18.10 -3.61 21.74
N ASP A 389 17.88 -3.63 23.06
CA ASP A 389 17.49 -4.82 23.82
C ASP A 389 16.02 -5.18 23.71
N VAL A 390 15.21 -4.34 23.04
CA VAL A 390 13.78 -4.53 22.90
C VAL A 390 13.39 -4.57 21.43
N TRP A 391 12.31 -5.31 21.14
CA TRP A 391 11.66 -5.23 19.83
C TRP A 391 11.22 -3.80 19.53
N LEU A 392 11.61 -3.27 18.38
CA LEU A 392 11.13 -1.97 17.88
C LEU A 392 9.95 -2.19 16.95
N GLU A 393 8.79 -1.77 17.39
CA GLU A 393 7.51 -2.04 16.76
C GLU A 393 7.24 -1.11 15.57
N GLY A 394 7.24 -1.66 14.36
CA GLY A 394 6.94 -0.96 13.11
C GLY A 394 5.78 -1.59 12.32
N ARG A 395 5.12 -2.62 12.85
CA ARG A 395 4.00 -3.27 12.15
C ARG A 395 2.91 -2.27 11.80
N ARG A 396 2.46 -2.32 10.56
CA ARG A 396 1.50 -1.39 9.95
C ARG A 396 0.24 -1.18 10.80
N GLU A 397 -0.35 -2.28 11.26
CA GLU A 397 -1.59 -2.26 12.05
C GLU A 397 -1.44 -1.57 13.41
N LEU A 398 -0.22 -1.45 13.92
CA LEU A 398 0.07 -0.78 15.19
C LEU A 398 0.57 0.66 14.97
N VAL A 399 1.64 0.83 14.19
CA VAL A 399 2.27 2.15 14.03
C VAL A 399 1.34 3.19 13.39
N ARG A 400 0.36 2.75 12.59
CA ARG A 400 -0.64 3.64 11.94
C ARG A 400 -1.90 3.91 12.78
N ASN A 401 -1.98 3.37 13.99
CA ASN A 401 -3.16 3.49 14.84
C ASN A 401 -2.87 3.91 16.28
N GLN A 402 -1.61 3.85 16.69
CA GLN A 402 -1.16 4.16 18.04
C GLN A 402 0.32 4.55 18.07
N GLU A 403 0.76 5.06 19.23
CA GLU A 403 2.19 5.24 19.51
C GLU A 403 2.92 3.89 19.45
N THR A 404 4.12 3.89 18.85
CA THR A 404 5.04 2.75 18.93
C THR A 404 6.44 3.22 19.34
N ASN A 405 7.20 2.33 19.96
CA ASN A 405 8.56 2.66 20.38
C ASN A 405 9.49 2.99 19.20
N LEU A 406 9.33 2.33 18.04
CA LEU A 406 10.08 2.69 16.83
C LEU A 406 9.65 4.06 16.30
N GLY A 407 8.34 4.35 16.30
CA GLY A 407 7.81 5.66 15.92
C GLY A 407 8.37 6.78 16.81
N SER A 408 8.32 6.58 18.11
CA SER A 408 8.89 7.51 19.11
C SER A 408 10.40 7.70 18.94
N LEU A 409 11.14 6.60 18.76
CA LEU A 409 12.60 6.63 18.57
C LEU A 409 12.99 7.39 17.30
N THR A 410 12.27 7.20 16.20
CA THR A 410 12.52 7.92 14.96
C THR A 410 12.21 9.40 15.08
N ALA A 411 11.11 9.78 15.75
CA ALA A 411 10.79 11.18 16.00
C ALA A 411 11.84 11.87 16.90
N ASP A 412 12.34 11.17 17.93
CA ASP A 412 13.42 11.68 18.77
C ASP A 412 14.74 11.84 17.98
N ALA A 413 15.01 10.96 17.01
CA ALA A 413 16.15 11.10 16.12
C ALA A 413 16.07 12.39 15.28
N LEU A 414 14.90 12.68 14.71
CA LEU A 414 14.66 13.93 13.96
C LEU A 414 14.84 15.16 14.85
N LEU A 415 14.28 15.14 16.07
CA LEU A 415 14.43 16.25 17.02
C LEU A 415 15.89 16.52 17.36
N ARG A 416 16.64 15.48 17.73
CA ARG A 416 18.07 15.61 18.08
C ARG A 416 18.90 16.10 16.89
N ALA A 417 18.62 15.64 15.68
CA ALA A 417 19.28 16.09 14.47
C ALA A 417 19.02 17.57 14.20
N ALA A 418 17.76 18.00 14.30
CA ALA A 418 17.37 19.40 14.12
C ALA A 418 17.99 20.32 15.18
N GLN A 419 17.96 19.93 16.46
CA GLN A 419 18.49 20.72 17.59
C GLN A 419 19.99 20.96 17.53
N ARG A 420 20.77 20.11 16.85
CA ARG A 420 22.19 20.36 16.60
C ARG A 420 22.45 21.62 15.77
N HIS A 421 21.49 22.00 14.95
CA HIS A 421 21.60 23.15 14.03
C HIS A 421 20.72 24.32 14.47
N GLN A 422 19.59 24.02 15.12
CA GLN A 422 18.60 24.98 15.60
C GLN A 422 18.12 24.56 16.99
N PRO A 423 18.83 25.02 18.06
CA PRO A 423 18.57 24.58 19.44
C PRO A 423 17.17 24.94 19.98
N ASP A 424 16.46 25.87 19.34
CA ASP A 424 15.12 26.32 19.69
C ASP A 424 13.98 25.49 19.07
N VAL A 425 14.31 24.40 18.35
CA VAL A 425 13.35 23.40 17.93
C VAL A 425 12.87 22.61 19.15
N VAL A 426 11.56 22.61 19.38
CA VAL A 426 11.01 22.08 20.65
C VAL A 426 10.46 20.67 20.52
N ALA A 427 10.03 20.26 19.33
CA ALA A 427 9.40 18.96 19.11
C ALA A 427 9.68 18.44 17.70
N ALA A 428 9.47 17.14 17.49
CA ALA A 428 9.44 16.55 16.15
C ALA A 428 8.16 15.73 15.96
N PHE A 429 7.66 15.78 14.72
CA PHE A 429 6.48 15.06 14.26
C PHE A 429 6.79 14.37 12.94
N ARG A 430 6.32 13.14 12.80
CA ARG A 430 6.44 12.40 11.55
C ARG A 430 5.18 11.56 11.29
N ASN A 431 4.98 11.16 10.04
CA ASN A 431 3.94 10.22 9.66
C ASN A 431 4.37 8.77 9.92
N SER A 432 3.44 7.93 10.27
CA SER A 432 3.68 6.50 10.48
C SER A 432 3.87 5.72 9.17
N GLY A 433 3.36 6.22 8.06
CA GLY A 433 3.46 5.58 6.74
C GLY A 433 4.90 5.43 6.23
N ALA A 434 5.81 6.28 6.70
CA ALA A 434 7.23 6.17 6.37
C ALA A 434 7.97 5.09 7.19
N ILE A 435 7.35 4.48 8.21
CA ILE A 435 7.87 3.33 8.94
C ILE A 435 7.30 2.07 8.29
N ARG A 436 8.17 1.24 7.69
CA ARG A 436 7.77 0.14 6.81
C ARG A 436 8.02 -1.25 7.39
N ASP A 437 8.84 -1.34 8.44
CA ASP A 437 9.19 -2.62 9.05
C ASP A 437 9.50 -2.43 10.53
N SER A 438 9.50 -3.55 11.28
CA SER A 438 9.96 -3.63 12.67
C SER A 438 11.43 -3.99 12.71
N ILE A 439 12.10 -3.65 13.82
CA ILE A 439 13.50 -4.06 14.04
C ILE A 439 13.59 -4.97 15.26
N GLY A 440 13.99 -6.21 15.03
CA GLY A 440 14.09 -7.23 16.09
C GLY A 440 14.10 -8.64 15.51
N VAL A 441 13.91 -9.62 16.38
CA VAL A 441 13.84 -11.05 16.04
C VAL A 441 12.54 -11.63 16.57
N VAL A 442 11.82 -12.40 15.73
CA VAL A 442 10.70 -13.23 16.18
C VAL A 442 11.25 -14.63 16.40
N THR A 443 11.13 -15.14 17.62
CA THR A 443 11.58 -16.49 17.94
C THR A 443 10.56 -17.54 17.45
N PRO A 444 10.92 -18.82 17.29
CA PRO A 444 10.00 -19.86 16.83
C PRO A 444 8.75 -20.03 17.72
N ASP A 445 8.83 -19.67 19.00
CA ASP A 445 7.69 -19.62 19.93
C ASP A 445 6.89 -18.29 19.88
N GLY A 446 7.19 -17.44 18.91
CA GLY A 446 6.45 -16.20 18.63
C GLY A 446 6.81 -14.99 19.51
N ARG A 447 7.85 -15.11 20.38
CA ARG A 447 8.32 -13.96 21.18
C ARG A 447 9.08 -12.96 20.29
N ARG A 448 8.91 -11.69 20.60
CA ARG A 448 9.60 -10.58 19.93
C ARG A 448 10.71 -10.04 20.81
N LEU A 449 11.94 -10.08 20.31
CA LEU A 449 13.14 -9.70 21.03
C LEU A 449 13.89 -8.60 20.28
N GLY A 450 14.63 -7.76 21.01
CA GLY A 450 15.61 -6.84 20.43
C GLY A 450 16.77 -7.57 19.78
N LYS A 451 17.55 -6.83 19.00
CA LYS A 451 18.78 -7.30 18.36
C LYS A 451 19.72 -6.12 18.11
N PRO A 452 21.01 -6.38 17.78
CA PRO A 452 21.84 -5.36 17.16
C PRO A 452 21.15 -4.79 15.91
N VAL A 453 21.03 -3.46 15.85
CA VAL A 453 20.43 -2.75 14.71
C VAL A 453 21.47 -2.64 13.61
N THR A 454 21.16 -3.14 12.43
CA THR A 454 22.05 -3.06 11.26
C THR A 454 21.66 -1.94 10.31
N LEU A 455 22.54 -1.59 9.38
CA LEU A 455 22.23 -0.66 8.30
C LEU A 455 21.09 -1.21 7.39
N LEU A 456 21.02 -2.54 7.23
CA LEU A 456 19.93 -3.17 6.51
C LEU A 456 18.60 -2.94 7.23
N ASP A 457 18.52 -3.15 8.55
CA ASP A 457 17.32 -2.88 9.33
C ASP A 457 16.87 -1.43 9.21
N LEU A 458 17.82 -0.50 9.32
CA LEU A 458 17.52 0.93 9.13
C LEU A 458 16.90 1.19 7.76
N LYS A 459 17.52 0.70 6.68
CA LYS A 459 17.03 0.93 5.31
C LYS A 459 15.73 0.19 4.99
N SER A 460 15.46 -0.93 5.65
CA SER A 460 14.20 -1.66 5.52
C SER A 460 13.07 -0.98 6.30
N ALA A 461 13.35 -0.49 7.51
CA ALA A 461 12.36 0.17 8.34
C ALA A 461 12.04 1.61 7.89
N LEU A 462 13.04 2.35 7.41
CA LEU A 462 12.93 3.76 6.99
C LEU A 462 13.38 3.89 5.52
N ARG A 463 12.58 3.43 4.59
CA ARG A 463 12.96 3.23 3.18
C ARG A 463 13.24 4.50 2.40
N PHE A 464 12.72 5.66 2.81
CA PHE A 464 12.72 6.88 2.00
C PHE A 464 13.93 7.79 2.21
N ASP A 465 14.64 7.66 3.33
CA ASP A 465 15.79 8.52 3.73
C ASP A 465 15.55 10.02 3.51
N SER A 466 14.37 10.48 3.93
CA SER A 466 13.93 11.87 3.76
C SER A 466 14.85 12.87 4.45
N ALA A 467 14.95 14.09 3.90
CA ALA A 467 15.70 15.16 4.54
C ALA A 467 15.01 15.66 5.82
N VAL A 468 15.78 15.87 6.88
CA VAL A 468 15.27 16.48 8.11
C VAL A 468 15.18 17.99 7.92
N VAL A 469 14.01 18.55 8.16
CA VAL A 469 13.73 19.97 8.03
C VAL A 469 13.11 20.56 9.28
N VAL A 470 13.33 21.86 9.51
CA VAL A 470 12.65 22.62 10.56
C VAL A 470 11.58 23.49 9.93
N VAL A 471 10.40 23.47 10.56
CA VAL A 471 9.24 24.25 10.14
C VAL A 471 8.84 25.19 11.26
N GLU A 472 8.66 26.47 10.95
CA GLU A 472 8.13 27.47 11.88
C GLU A 472 6.68 27.78 11.54
N LEU A 473 5.77 27.60 12.49
CA LEU A 473 4.34 27.79 12.32
C LEU A 473 3.65 28.35 13.57
N SER A 474 2.44 28.87 13.38
CA SER A 474 1.61 29.30 14.51
C SER A 474 0.98 28.08 15.24
N HIS A 475 0.53 28.27 16.47
CA HIS A 475 -0.22 27.25 17.21
C HIS A 475 -1.46 26.80 16.43
N ALA A 476 -2.19 27.74 15.81
CA ALA A 476 -3.33 27.40 14.96
C ALA A 476 -2.93 26.52 13.77
N ALA A 477 -1.81 26.84 13.14
CA ALA A 477 -1.29 26.07 12.01
C ALA A 477 -0.84 24.67 12.43
N LEU A 478 -0.18 24.52 13.58
CA LEU A 478 0.20 23.22 14.11
C LEU A 478 -1.03 22.38 14.46
N ALA A 479 -2.03 22.97 15.12
CA ALA A 479 -3.28 22.27 15.44
C ALA A 479 -3.98 21.76 14.17
N ALA A 480 -4.09 22.57 13.12
CA ALA A 480 -4.67 22.18 11.84
C ALA A 480 -3.86 21.07 11.15
N THR A 481 -2.53 21.09 11.28
CA THR A 481 -1.65 20.04 10.76
C THR A 481 -1.88 18.72 11.50
N ILE A 482 -1.99 18.75 12.83
CA ILE A 482 -2.25 17.53 13.61
C ILE A 482 -3.67 16.99 13.33
N GLU A 483 -4.68 17.86 13.15
CA GLU A 483 -6.02 17.41 12.72
C GLU A 483 -5.95 16.70 11.34
N ALA A 484 -5.16 17.21 10.40
CA ALA A 484 -4.94 16.55 9.11
C ALA A 484 -4.24 15.19 9.27
N ALA A 485 -3.27 15.09 10.18
CA ALA A 485 -2.58 13.85 10.51
C ALA A 485 -3.50 12.81 11.17
N LEU A 486 -4.54 13.25 11.86
CA LEU A 486 -5.52 12.40 12.55
C LEU A 486 -6.73 11.99 11.67
N VAL A 487 -6.82 12.47 10.43
CA VAL A 487 -7.88 12.06 9.50
C VAL A 487 -7.86 10.54 9.32
N GLY A 488 -9.00 9.88 9.61
CA GLY A 488 -9.11 8.44 9.58
C GLY A 488 -8.35 7.70 10.69
N ALA A 489 -8.04 8.36 11.81
CA ALA A 489 -7.37 7.70 12.94
C ALA A 489 -8.14 6.45 13.41
N GLY A 490 -7.44 5.34 13.56
CA GLY A 490 -8.02 4.03 13.86
C GLY A 490 -8.32 3.16 12.62
N THR A 491 -8.08 3.66 11.41
CA THR A 491 -8.29 2.92 10.15
C THR A 491 -6.99 2.60 9.40
N GLY A 492 -5.83 2.67 10.07
CA GLY A 492 -4.54 2.28 9.47
C GLY A 492 -3.95 3.31 8.50
N GLN A 493 -4.26 4.59 8.67
CA GLN A 493 -3.79 5.65 7.77
C GLN A 493 -2.29 5.95 7.96
N GLY A 494 -1.54 6.01 6.86
CA GLY A 494 -0.10 6.32 6.89
C GLY A 494 0.23 7.70 7.44
N ARG A 495 -0.69 8.64 7.38
CA ARG A 495 -0.56 9.99 7.94
C ARG A 495 -0.55 10.07 9.46
N PHE A 496 -0.94 9.00 10.18
CA PHE A 496 -1.04 8.99 11.64
C PHE A 496 0.26 9.43 12.30
N PRO A 497 0.22 10.36 13.29
CA PRO A 497 1.43 10.99 13.80
C PRO A 497 2.18 10.11 14.80
N GLN A 498 3.50 10.10 14.68
CA GLN A 498 4.45 9.66 15.71
C GLN A 498 5.24 10.89 16.16
N VAL A 499 5.48 11.03 17.46
CA VAL A 499 5.97 12.29 18.04
C VAL A 499 7.18 12.09 18.95
N SER A 500 8.00 13.14 19.09
CA SER A 500 9.18 13.12 19.97
C SER A 500 8.83 13.22 21.46
N ALA A 501 9.80 12.90 22.30
CA ALA A 501 9.70 13.03 23.76
C ALA A 501 9.31 14.45 24.17
N GLY A 502 8.48 14.54 25.22
CA GLY A 502 7.94 15.80 25.73
C GLY A 502 6.70 16.31 25.01
N VAL A 503 6.28 15.71 23.90
CA VAL A 503 4.98 15.96 23.29
C VAL A 503 3.93 15.10 23.98
N GLU A 504 2.77 15.71 24.32
CA GLU A 504 1.55 15.02 24.73
C GLU A 504 0.48 15.33 23.68
N LEU A 505 0.02 14.31 22.97
CA LEU A 505 -1.03 14.39 21.95
C LEU A 505 -2.19 13.49 22.36
N VAL A 506 -3.34 14.08 22.67
CA VAL A 506 -4.56 13.33 22.99
C VAL A 506 -5.57 13.56 21.88
N PHE A 507 -6.14 12.47 21.34
CA PHE A 507 -7.10 12.54 20.25
C PHE A 507 -8.32 11.65 20.48
N SER A 508 -9.46 12.00 19.87
CA SER A 508 -10.70 11.21 19.90
C SER A 508 -10.83 10.38 18.62
N ARG A 509 -11.09 9.08 18.76
CA ARG A 509 -11.40 8.20 17.62
C ARG A 509 -12.78 8.50 17.00
N SER A 510 -13.71 9.02 17.79
CA SER A 510 -15.07 9.40 17.37
C SER A 510 -15.17 10.84 16.86
N GLY A 511 -14.10 11.64 16.94
CA GLY A 511 -14.06 12.99 16.40
C GLY A 511 -14.26 12.99 14.87
N ARG A 512 -14.74 14.13 14.34
CA ARG A 512 -14.93 14.31 12.91
C ARG A 512 -13.60 14.55 12.23
N ASP A 513 -13.44 13.96 11.04
CA ASP A 513 -12.30 14.24 10.18
C ASP A 513 -12.35 15.66 9.61
N GLN A 514 -11.19 16.29 9.50
CA GLN A 514 -11.03 17.56 8.82
C GLN A 514 -11.40 17.38 7.34
N GLN A 515 -12.27 18.25 6.82
CA GLN A 515 -12.63 18.27 5.41
C GLN A 515 -11.76 19.29 4.66
N VAL A 516 -11.24 18.89 3.51
CA VAL A 516 -10.33 19.71 2.72
C VAL A 516 -10.74 19.75 1.26
N ARG A 517 -10.41 20.87 0.59
CA ARG A 517 -10.45 20.94 -0.87
C ARG A 517 -9.05 20.68 -1.42
N LEU A 518 -8.97 19.74 -2.35
CA LEU A 518 -7.73 19.47 -3.10
C LEU A 518 -7.73 20.29 -4.39
N GLU A 519 -6.56 20.80 -4.74
CA GLU A 519 -6.28 21.42 -6.03
C GLU A 519 -4.91 20.92 -6.50
N GLU A 520 -4.85 20.38 -7.70
CA GLU A 520 -3.64 19.78 -8.28
C GLU A 520 -2.95 18.75 -7.35
N GLY A 521 -3.75 17.96 -6.61
CA GLY A 521 -3.25 16.95 -5.68
C GLY A 521 -2.64 17.50 -4.39
N ARG A 522 -2.87 18.76 -4.05
CA ARG A 522 -2.46 19.37 -2.77
C ARG A 522 -3.68 19.89 -2.01
N VAL A 523 -3.56 19.93 -0.69
CA VAL A 523 -4.60 20.56 0.12
C VAL A 523 -4.54 22.06 -0.09
N LYS A 524 -5.58 22.62 -0.71
CA LYS A 524 -5.72 24.06 -0.98
C LYS A 524 -6.34 24.81 0.18
N GLU A 525 -7.34 24.22 0.79
CA GLU A 525 -8.19 24.89 1.77
C GLU A 525 -8.81 23.88 2.72
N ILE A 526 -8.95 24.26 3.99
CA ILE A 526 -9.76 23.55 4.97
C ILE A 526 -11.20 24.03 4.84
N LEU A 527 -12.10 23.16 4.44
CA LEU A 527 -13.54 23.44 4.32
C LEU A 527 -14.23 23.38 5.69
N GLU A 528 -13.91 22.33 6.46
CA GLU A 528 -14.41 22.14 7.81
C GLU A 528 -13.26 21.67 8.72
N PRO A 529 -13.02 22.33 9.86
CA PRO A 529 -12.02 21.87 10.83
C PRO A 529 -12.37 20.49 11.39
N GLY A 530 -11.36 19.69 11.66
CA GLY A 530 -11.47 18.44 12.40
C GLY A 530 -11.85 18.69 13.86
N THR A 531 -12.26 17.62 14.54
CA THR A 531 -12.55 17.62 15.99
C THR A 531 -11.92 16.41 16.70
N ARG A 532 -10.88 15.84 16.09
CA ARG A 532 -10.16 14.69 16.67
C ARG A 532 -9.12 15.11 17.70
N LEU A 533 -8.48 16.25 17.51
CA LEU A 533 -7.44 16.75 18.42
C LEU A 533 -8.06 17.32 19.69
N VAL A 534 -7.87 16.62 20.81
CA VAL A 534 -8.40 17.00 22.12
C VAL A 534 -7.40 17.84 22.90
N ARG A 535 -6.13 17.41 22.92
CA ARG A 535 -5.06 18.11 23.64
C ARG A 535 -3.73 17.98 22.89
N LEU A 536 -2.97 19.06 22.88
CA LEU A 536 -1.61 19.09 22.36
C LEU A 536 -0.73 19.93 23.26
N VAL A 537 0.32 19.32 23.79
CA VAL A 537 1.35 19.99 24.60
C VAL A 537 2.70 19.72 23.95
N VAL A 538 3.55 20.72 23.90
CA VAL A 538 4.94 20.59 23.44
C VAL A 538 5.91 21.14 24.50
N PRO A 539 7.17 20.74 24.53
CA PRO A 539 8.17 21.40 25.36
C PRO A 539 8.31 22.89 25.02
N GLY A 540 8.64 23.70 26.00
CA GLY A 540 8.96 25.11 25.81
C GLY A 540 10.15 25.53 26.68
N PRO A 541 10.68 26.76 26.52
CA PRO A 541 11.89 27.21 27.20
C PRO A 541 11.79 27.25 28.74
N THR A 542 10.57 27.46 29.25
CA THR A 542 10.31 27.59 30.71
C THR A 542 9.39 26.48 31.23
N GLY A 543 9.11 25.45 30.45
CA GLY A 543 8.23 24.33 30.78
C GLY A 543 7.25 23.99 29.64
N PRO A 544 6.33 23.04 29.86
CA PRO A 544 5.38 22.61 28.82
C PRO A 544 4.49 23.76 28.33
N VAL A 545 4.30 23.84 27.03
CA VAL A 545 3.41 24.80 26.36
C VAL A 545 2.18 24.06 25.86
N VAL A 546 1.01 24.42 26.38
CA VAL A 546 -0.27 23.87 25.94
C VAL A 546 -0.72 24.62 24.68
N ILE A 547 -0.79 23.92 23.57
CA ILE A 547 -1.23 24.46 22.27
C ILE A 547 -2.72 24.26 22.07
N VAL A 548 -3.23 23.07 22.41
CA VAL A 548 -4.66 22.74 22.35
C VAL A 548 -5.08 22.17 23.69
N ASP A 549 -6.23 22.59 24.21
CA ASP A 549 -6.88 22.03 25.40
C ASP A 549 -8.39 21.95 25.20
N GLY A 550 -8.96 20.78 25.44
CA GLY A 550 -10.38 20.51 25.17
C GLY A 550 -10.82 20.79 23.73
N GLY A 551 -9.91 20.64 22.75
CA GLY A 551 -10.17 20.96 21.34
C GLY A 551 -10.07 22.45 20.98
N VAL A 552 -9.70 23.30 21.95
CA VAL A 552 -9.56 24.76 21.75
C VAL A 552 -8.09 25.12 21.59
N VAL A 553 -7.74 25.83 20.52
CA VAL A 553 -6.37 26.33 20.28
C VAL A 553 -6.08 27.52 21.20
N LEU A 554 -5.04 27.40 22.02
CA LEU A 554 -4.58 28.47 22.90
C LEU A 554 -3.51 29.32 22.21
N ALA A 555 -3.56 30.65 22.42
CA ALA A 555 -2.63 31.60 21.81
C ALA A 555 -2.38 31.33 20.31
N PRO A 556 -3.43 31.34 19.46
CA PRO A 556 -3.37 30.82 18.08
C PRO A 556 -2.28 31.46 17.21
N ALA A 557 -1.90 32.71 17.49
CA ALA A 557 -0.85 33.43 16.77
C ALA A 557 0.58 33.17 17.29
N ALA A 558 0.73 32.57 18.48
CA ALA A 558 2.03 32.22 19.02
C ALA A 558 2.75 31.23 18.09
N ARG A 559 4.07 31.33 17.98
CA ARG A 559 4.85 30.55 17.04
C ARG A 559 5.65 29.47 17.74
N VAL A 560 5.88 28.39 17.01
CA VAL A 560 6.64 27.22 17.45
C VAL A 560 7.49 26.70 16.30
N ARG A 561 8.69 26.20 16.59
CA ARG A 561 9.55 25.49 15.65
C ARG A 561 9.55 24.01 15.94
N ILE A 562 9.25 23.24 14.91
CA ILE A 562 9.22 21.78 14.99
C ILE A 562 10.14 21.18 13.92
N ALA A 563 10.65 19.98 14.17
CA ALA A 563 11.32 19.17 13.18
C ALA A 563 10.34 18.21 12.50
N THR A 564 10.55 17.97 11.22
CA THR A 564 9.83 16.98 10.43
C THR A 564 10.68 16.55 9.23
N ILE A 565 10.09 15.83 8.29
CA ILE A 565 10.73 15.44 7.03
C ILE A 565 10.23 16.31 5.88
N ASP A 566 11.07 16.49 4.86
CA ASP A 566 10.80 17.33 3.68
C ASP A 566 9.53 16.91 2.92
N TYR A 567 9.26 15.59 2.83
CA TYR A 567 8.03 15.06 2.26
C TYR A 567 6.78 15.66 2.92
N LEU A 568 6.73 15.66 4.26
CA LEU A 568 5.60 16.23 5.00
C LEU A 568 5.54 17.75 4.87
N ALA A 569 6.69 18.42 4.97
CA ALA A 569 6.77 19.88 4.81
C ALA A 569 6.32 20.34 3.41
N GLY A 570 6.46 19.48 2.40
CA GLY A 570 5.94 19.64 1.05
C GLY A 570 4.43 19.38 0.89
N GLY A 571 3.73 18.99 1.97
CA GLY A 571 2.29 18.67 1.96
C GLY A 571 1.97 17.19 1.74
N GLY A 572 2.98 16.33 1.78
CA GLY A 572 2.79 14.88 1.71
C GLY A 572 1.83 14.37 2.78
N ASP A 573 1.07 13.31 2.47
CA ASP A 573 0.00 12.77 3.31
C ASP A 573 -1.09 13.79 3.73
N GLY A 574 -1.11 14.99 3.09
CA GLY A 574 -2.02 16.08 3.43
C GLY A 574 -1.63 16.87 4.68
N TRP A 575 -0.38 16.73 5.17
CA TRP A 575 0.16 17.55 6.25
C TRP A 575 0.31 19.01 5.82
N PHE A 576 0.29 19.94 6.77
CA PHE A 576 0.35 21.40 6.55
C PHE A 576 -0.74 21.92 5.59
N PRO A 577 -2.02 21.62 5.84
CA PRO A 577 -3.12 21.86 4.92
C PRO A 577 -3.31 23.36 4.63
N GLY A 578 -3.26 23.77 3.35
CA GLY A 578 -3.50 25.14 2.92
C GLY A 578 -2.51 26.17 3.45
N GLN A 579 -1.33 25.74 3.92
CA GLN A 579 -0.35 26.60 4.58
C GLN A 579 0.89 26.78 3.71
N THR A 580 1.40 28.00 3.64
CA THR A 580 2.78 28.26 3.21
C THR A 580 3.66 28.23 4.46
N VAL A 581 4.43 27.17 4.63
CA VAL A 581 5.35 27.02 5.76
C VAL A 581 6.75 27.50 5.40
N VAL A 582 7.42 28.14 6.36
CA VAL A 582 8.85 28.45 6.22
C VAL A 582 9.62 27.18 6.55
N VAL A 583 10.24 26.59 5.53
CA VAL A 583 11.05 25.38 5.66
C VAL A 583 12.51 25.75 5.73
N VAL A 584 13.19 25.35 6.81
CA VAL A 584 14.63 25.52 6.97
C VAL A 584 15.29 24.15 6.86
N PRO A 585 16.06 23.88 5.81
CA PRO A 585 16.74 22.60 5.65
C PRO A 585 17.80 22.42 6.73
N THR A 586 18.03 21.17 7.11
CA THR A 586 19.19 20.76 7.90
C THR A 586 20.13 19.93 7.02
N PRO A 587 21.40 19.78 7.36
CA PRO A 587 22.32 18.91 6.62
C PRO A 587 22.12 17.42 6.96
N SER A 588 21.04 17.03 7.64
CA SER A 588 20.80 15.68 8.10
C SER A 588 19.67 15.01 7.32
N THR A 589 19.81 13.72 7.09
CA THR A 589 18.73 12.87 6.61
C THR A 589 18.16 12.03 7.76
N GLU A 590 17.02 11.38 7.53
CA GLU A 590 16.37 10.48 8.47
C GLU A 590 17.31 9.32 8.87
N HIS A 591 18.01 8.72 7.90
CA HIS A 591 19.00 7.66 8.17
C HIS A 591 20.15 8.16 9.02
N ALA A 592 20.73 9.32 8.69
CA ALA A 592 21.82 9.90 9.47
C ALA A 592 21.37 10.24 10.91
N ALA A 593 20.15 10.76 11.06
CA ALA A 593 19.56 11.07 12.36
C ALA A 593 19.36 9.81 13.21
N PHE A 594 18.73 8.77 12.65
CA PHE A 594 18.48 7.51 13.34
C PHE A 594 19.79 6.77 13.69
N ARG A 595 20.73 6.67 12.73
CA ARG A 595 22.05 6.08 12.95
C ARG A 595 22.78 6.75 14.13
N ALA A 596 22.75 8.08 14.18
CA ALA A 596 23.38 8.83 15.27
C ALA A 596 22.71 8.60 16.63
N LEU A 597 21.41 8.34 16.66
CA LEU A 597 20.69 8.05 17.89
C LEU A 597 20.96 6.63 18.38
N VAL A 598 20.88 5.61 17.49
CA VAL A 598 21.09 4.21 17.91
C VAL A 598 22.53 3.90 18.28
N ALA A 599 23.50 4.69 17.80
CA ALA A 599 24.91 4.62 18.21
C ALA A 599 25.15 5.12 19.65
N ASP A 600 24.15 5.76 20.28
CA ASP A 600 24.21 6.24 21.68
C ASP A 600 23.23 5.43 22.56
N PRO A 601 23.68 4.41 23.29
CA PRO A 601 22.81 3.58 24.13
C PRO A 601 22.09 4.37 25.24
N ALA A 602 22.65 5.50 25.70
CA ALA A 602 21.99 6.35 26.69
C ALA A 602 20.81 7.10 26.05
N ALA A 603 21.00 7.60 24.83
CA ALA A 603 19.95 8.24 24.05
C ALA A 603 18.80 7.26 23.75
N VAL A 604 19.13 6.02 23.34
CA VAL A 604 18.12 4.97 23.11
C VAL A 604 17.31 4.69 24.37
N ARG A 605 17.97 4.43 25.50
CA ARG A 605 17.27 4.19 26.78
C ARG A 605 16.39 5.37 27.20
N GLN A 606 16.90 6.60 27.04
CA GLN A 606 16.12 7.81 27.35
C GLN A 606 14.86 7.90 26.49
N SER A 607 14.99 7.65 25.19
CA SER A 607 13.87 7.69 24.25
C SER A 607 12.82 6.62 24.57
N LEU A 608 13.25 5.38 24.82
CA LEU A 608 12.38 4.26 25.13
C LEU A 608 11.70 4.34 26.51
N ALA A 609 12.28 5.10 27.45
CA ALA A 609 11.69 5.31 28.78
C ALA A 609 10.45 6.22 28.75
N VAL A 610 10.25 7.01 27.70
CA VAL A 610 9.10 7.93 27.57
C VAL A 610 8.03 7.26 26.74
N THR A 611 6.86 7.03 27.33
CA THR A 611 5.66 6.45 26.70
C THR A 611 4.45 7.34 26.95
N GLY A 612 3.35 7.10 26.25
CA GLY A 612 2.13 7.86 26.41
C GLY A 612 2.20 9.24 25.74
N ARG A 613 2.92 9.34 24.65
CA ARG A 613 3.05 10.58 23.84
C ARG A 613 1.84 10.80 22.95
N VAL A 614 1.20 9.71 22.47
CA VAL A 614 0.02 9.73 21.61
C VAL A 614 -1.06 8.86 22.23
N ILE A 615 -2.11 9.49 22.72
CA ILE A 615 -3.15 8.86 23.55
C ILE A 615 -4.51 9.00 22.85
N ALA A 616 -5.20 7.87 22.64
CA ALA A 616 -6.60 7.91 22.25
C ALA A 616 -7.47 8.19 23.49
N ALA A 617 -8.25 9.27 23.45
CA ALA A 617 -9.27 9.53 24.47
C ALA A 617 -10.39 8.46 24.40
N PRO A 618 -11.06 8.18 25.52
CA PRO A 618 -12.16 7.24 25.57
C PRO A 618 -13.31 7.55 24.61
#